data_6f3ddcf9a021387db733b5b36ec5441c
#
_entry.id   6f3ddcf9a021387db733b5b36ec5441c
#
_cell.length_a   1.000
_cell.length_b   1.000
_cell.length_c   1.000
_cell.angle_alpha   90.00
_cell.angle_beta   90.00
_cell.angle_gamma   90.00
#
_symmetry.space_group_name_H-M   'P 1'
#
loop_
_entity.id
_entity.type
_entity.pdbx_description
1 polymer ?
#
loop_
_entity_poly.entity_id
_entity_poly.type
_entity_poly.pdbx_seq_one_letter_code
_entity_poly.pdbx_strand_id
1 'polypeptide(L)'
;MEALLLAGGKAERLGEAAQGLPKPLVPLGGLPLATYAVARLVDCGVTRVIVACRAGDEEAFLHALSGLGAGVEAVGEKEPLGRGGGLRLAATRRQEEGPVLALNGDELLDVDFRALLTEHAASGAAGTIVVAQVRSPFGVVEVEEDGTVTGFREAPLLEHWVNSGVYVLGDDALALLPEKGDHEHSTFPQLAGERRLHAHRHEGVWLTVNTPKDLRRAAEFIEAHPEWRPQRQLA
;
A
#
# COMPACT_ATOMS: atom_id res chain seq x y z
N MET A 1 -5.39 -16.14 7.80
CA MET A 1 -4.26 -15.20 7.62
C MET A 1 -4.72 -13.77 7.81
N GLU A 2 -3.92 -12.96 8.48
CA GLU A 2 -4.20 -11.55 8.77
C GLU A 2 -3.49 -10.61 7.79
N ALA A 3 -4.01 -9.37 7.67
CA ALA A 3 -3.34 -8.28 6.97
C ALA A 3 -3.46 -6.96 7.76
N LEU A 4 -2.45 -6.10 7.62
CA LEU A 4 -2.40 -4.75 8.19
C LEU A 4 -2.63 -3.73 7.09
N LEU A 5 -3.56 -2.79 7.30
CA LEU A 5 -3.88 -1.74 6.33
C LEU A 5 -3.57 -0.36 6.94
N LEU A 6 -2.63 0.37 6.33
CA LEU A 6 -2.34 1.75 6.71
C LEU A 6 -3.39 2.71 6.13
N ALA A 7 -4.10 3.40 6.99
CA ALA A 7 -5.21 4.28 6.61
C ALA A 7 -5.22 5.64 7.34
N GLY A 8 -4.17 5.97 8.10
CA GLY A 8 -4.06 7.23 8.86
C GLY A 8 -3.73 8.48 8.03
N GLY A 9 -3.47 8.32 6.74
CA GLY A 9 -3.05 9.40 5.84
C GLY A 9 -4.15 10.43 5.58
N LYS A 10 -3.78 11.72 5.67
CA LYS A 10 -4.66 12.83 5.28
C LYS A 10 -4.71 12.97 3.76
N ALA A 11 -5.91 13.26 3.23
CA ALA A 11 -6.13 13.47 1.79
C ALA A 11 -5.82 14.91 1.33
N GLU A 12 -4.87 15.61 1.95
CA GLU A 12 -4.60 17.05 1.71
C GLU A 12 -4.35 17.39 0.25
N ARG A 13 -3.59 16.55 -0.47
CA ARG A 13 -3.28 16.76 -1.89
C ARG A 13 -4.45 16.48 -2.84
N LEU A 14 -5.49 15.80 -2.37
CA LEU A 14 -6.75 15.60 -3.12
C LEU A 14 -7.67 16.81 -3.00
N GLY A 15 -7.48 17.66 -1.98
CA GLY A 15 -8.28 18.85 -1.77
C GLY A 15 -9.78 18.53 -1.71
N GLU A 16 -10.60 19.28 -2.46
CA GLU A 16 -12.05 19.09 -2.51
C GLU A 16 -12.48 17.70 -3.03
N ALA A 17 -11.65 17.05 -3.86
CA ALA A 17 -11.95 15.70 -4.36
C ALA A 17 -11.99 14.65 -3.23
N ALA A 18 -11.37 14.92 -2.09
CA ALA A 18 -11.43 14.05 -0.91
C ALA A 18 -12.77 14.13 -0.16
N GLN A 19 -13.58 15.16 -0.38
CA GLN A 19 -14.86 15.38 0.30
C GLN A 19 -14.77 15.34 1.85
N GLY A 20 -13.61 15.72 2.40
CA GLY A 20 -13.32 15.65 3.84
C GLY A 20 -13.05 14.26 4.40
N LEU A 21 -13.03 13.23 3.55
CA LEU A 21 -12.81 11.84 3.94
C LEU A 21 -11.30 11.54 4.10
N PRO A 22 -10.95 10.56 4.96
CA PRO A 22 -9.63 9.92 4.90
C PRO A 22 -9.36 9.38 3.50
N LYS A 23 -8.11 9.48 3.04
CA LYS A 23 -7.72 9.12 1.67
C LYS A 23 -8.19 7.72 1.23
N PRO A 24 -8.05 6.65 2.05
CA PRO A 24 -8.52 5.32 1.67
C PRO A 24 -10.05 5.19 1.57
N LEU A 25 -10.79 6.15 2.11
CA LEU A 25 -12.26 6.18 2.02
C LEU A 25 -12.79 7.05 0.88
N VAL A 26 -11.92 7.73 0.13
CA VAL A 26 -12.32 8.53 -1.03
C VAL A 26 -12.99 7.62 -2.07
N PRO A 27 -14.16 8.00 -2.61
CA PRO A 27 -14.87 7.18 -3.59
C PRO A 27 -14.09 7.02 -4.90
N LEU A 28 -13.95 5.78 -5.34
CA LEU A 28 -13.42 5.40 -6.63
C LEU A 28 -14.41 4.45 -7.32
N GLY A 29 -14.96 4.83 -8.45
CA GLY A 29 -15.95 4.02 -9.14
C GLY A 29 -17.20 3.68 -8.30
N GLY A 30 -17.54 4.53 -7.31
CA GLY A 30 -18.67 4.35 -6.40
C GLY A 30 -18.36 3.53 -5.15
N LEU A 31 -17.14 3.06 -4.95
CA LEU A 31 -16.69 2.32 -3.77
C LEU A 31 -15.52 3.04 -3.09
N PRO A 32 -15.35 2.93 -1.76
CA PRO A 32 -14.15 3.43 -1.09
C PRO A 32 -12.87 2.83 -1.66
N LEU A 33 -11.83 3.64 -1.86
CA LEU A 33 -10.56 3.21 -2.47
C LEU A 33 -9.96 1.97 -1.81
N ALA A 34 -9.96 1.90 -0.47
CA ALA A 34 -9.42 0.76 0.27
C ALA A 34 -10.15 -0.57 0.00
N THR A 35 -11.39 -0.55 -0.50
CA THR A 35 -12.14 -1.79 -0.79
C THR A 35 -11.46 -2.63 -1.87
N TYR A 36 -10.77 -1.98 -2.81
CA TYR A 36 -10.05 -2.68 -3.89
C TYR A 36 -8.87 -3.48 -3.34
N ALA A 37 -8.08 -2.90 -2.44
CA ALA A 37 -6.97 -3.59 -1.78
C ALA A 37 -7.48 -4.74 -0.88
N VAL A 38 -8.52 -4.49 -0.08
CA VAL A 38 -9.09 -5.50 0.83
C VAL A 38 -9.69 -6.69 0.06
N ALA A 39 -10.39 -6.44 -1.05
CA ALA A 39 -10.92 -7.54 -1.88
C ALA A 39 -9.79 -8.45 -2.41
N ARG A 40 -8.70 -7.87 -2.88
CA ARG A 40 -7.52 -8.64 -3.33
C ARG A 40 -6.88 -9.46 -2.21
N LEU A 41 -6.85 -8.91 -0.99
CA LEU A 41 -6.39 -9.64 0.20
C LEU A 41 -7.29 -10.84 0.49
N VAL A 42 -8.62 -10.67 0.41
CA VAL A 42 -9.59 -11.75 0.61
C VAL A 42 -9.44 -12.83 -0.46
N ASP A 43 -9.23 -12.47 -1.73
CA ASP A 43 -9.01 -13.42 -2.83
C ASP A 43 -7.76 -14.29 -2.61
N CYS A 44 -6.76 -13.80 -1.87
CA CYS A 44 -5.59 -14.60 -1.53
C CYS A 44 -5.74 -15.41 -0.22
N GLY A 45 -6.87 -15.28 0.48
CA GLY A 45 -7.20 -16.05 1.68
C GLY A 45 -6.97 -15.29 3.00
N VAL A 46 -6.89 -13.95 2.97
CA VAL A 46 -6.94 -13.13 4.19
C VAL A 46 -8.34 -13.18 4.76
N THR A 47 -8.45 -13.54 6.04
CA THR A 47 -9.72 -13.66 6.78
C THR A 47 -9.94 -12.52 7.77
N ARG A 48 -8.89 -11.73 8.05
CA ARG A 48 -8.95 -10.59 8.96
C ARG A 48 -8.04 -9.46 8.51
N VAL A 49 -8.58 -8.25 8.49
CA VAL A 49 -7.86 -7.02 8.16
C VAL A 49 -7.86 -6.08 9.35
N ILE A 50 -6.68 -5.66 9.79
CA ILE A 50 -6.50 -4.70 10.88
C ILE A 50 -6.11 -3.37 10.27
N VAL A 51 -6.95 -2.36 10.46
CA VAL A 51 -6.83 -1.03 9.86
C VAL A 51 -6.25 -0.06 10.90
N ALA A 52 -5.05 0.48 10.65
CA ALA A 52 -4.55 1.63 11.41
C ALA A 52 -5.08 2.91 10.78
N CYS A 53 -5.95 3.62 11.49
CA CYS A 53 -6.55 4.87 11.05
C CYS A 53 -6.40 5.97 12.10
N ARG A 54 -6.82 7.17 11.81
CA ARG A 54 -6.90 8.25 12.79
C ARG A 54 -8.01 7.96 13.79
N ALA A 55 -7.80 8.26 15.06
CA ALA A 55 -8.83 8.14 16.08
C ALA A 55 -10.08 8.96 15.72
N GLY A 56 -11.23 8.29 15.78
CA GLY A 56 -12.52 8.82 15.35
C GLY A 56 -12.97 8.41 13.94
N ASP A 57 -12.08 7.81 13.15
CA ASP A 57 -12.42 7.30 11.82
C ASP A 57 -12.75 5.79 11.82
N GLU A 58 -12.64 5.10 12.97
CA GLU A 58 -12.74 3.63 13.09
C GLU A 58 -14.07 3.11 12.53
N GLU A 59 -15.19 3.71 12.96
CA GLU A 59 -16.53 3.29 12.51
C GLU A 59 -16.71 3.45 10.99
N ALA A 60 -16.13 4.52 10.40
CA ALA A 60 -16.18 4.75 8.97
C ALA A 60 -15.46 3.63 8.20
N PHE A 61 -14.30 3.18 8.68
CA PHE A 61 -13.60 2.04 8.08
C PHE A 61 -14.32 0.72 8.27
N LEU A 62 -14.86 0.45 9.46
CA LEU A 62 -15.67 -0.76 9.72
C LEU A 62 -16.86 -0.83 8.76
N HIS A 63 -17.58 0.29 8.58
CA HIS A 63 -18.71 0.36 7.65
C HIS A 63 -18.26 0.21 6.19
N ALA A 64 -17.21 0.94 5.79
CA ALA A 64 -16.72 0.98 4.41
C ALA A 64 -16.21 -0.38 3.91
N LEU A 65 -15.58 -1.16 4.79
CA LEU A 65 -14.95 -2.44 4.46
C LEU A 65 -15.81 -3.66 4.83
N SER A 66 -17.02 -3.44 5.37
CA SER A 66 -17.96 -4.53 5.66
C SER A 66 -18.39 -5.29 4.41
N GLY A 67 -18.69 -6.59 4.55
CA GLY A 67 -19.24 -7.42 3.46
C GLY A 67 -18.23 -7.77 2.37
N LEU A 68 -16.93 -7.57 2.59
CA LEU A 68 -15.87 -7.96 1.62
C LEU A 68 -15.35 -9.39 1.82
N GLY A 69 -15.85 -10.13 2.82
CA GLY A 69 -15.46 -11.52 3.06
C GLY A 69 -14.35 -11.73 4.10
N ALA A 70 -13.88 -10.65 4.74
CA ALA A 70 -12.95 -10.70 5.88
C ALA A 70 -13.53 -9.96 7.09
N GLY A 71 -13.16 -10.40 8.29
CA GLY A 71 -13.37 -9.63 9.52
C GLY A 71 -12.51 -8.36 9.48
N VAL A 72 -13.07 -7.22 9.88
CA VAL A 72 -12.35 -5.95 9.92
C VAL A 72 -12.27 -5.46 11.36
N GLU A 73 -11.07 -5.10 11.79
CA GLU A 73 -10.85 -4.37 13.04
C GLU A 73 -10.16 -3.05 12.71
N ALA A 74 -10.64 -1.94 13.25
CA ALA A 74 -10.01 -0.64 13.10
C ALA A 74 -9.41 -0.18 14.43
N VAL A 75 -8.18 0.34 14.39
CA VAL A 75 -7.49 0.87 15.56
C VAL A 75 -7.07 2.31 15.29
N GLY A 76 -7.53 3.22 16.18
CA GLY A 76 -7.32 4.65 16.02
C GLY A 76 -6.00 5.15 16.61
N GLU A 77 -5.24 5.88 15.82
CA GLU A 77 -4.07 6.66 16.25
C GLU A 77 -4.54 7.92 16.99
N LYS A 78 -4.27 8.04 18.29
CA LYS A 78 -4.61 9.23 19.08
C LYS A 78 -3.82 10.48 18.66
N GLU A 79 -2.65 10.28 18.11
CA GLU A 79 -1.80 11.28 17.48
C GLU A 79 -1.15 10.65 16.23
N PRO A 80 -0.69 11.44 15.26
CA PRO A 80 -0.01 10.90 14.09
C PRO A 80 1.24 10.11 14.48
N LEU A 81 1.23 8.80 14.23
CA LEU A 81 2.33 7.91 14.58
C LEU A 81 3.34 7.73 13.42
N GLY A 82 3.00 8.17 12.21
CA GLY A 82 3.75 7.85 11.01
C GLY A 82 3.43 6.44 10.52
N ARG A 83 3.93 6.08 9.33
CA ARG A 83 3.61 4.79 8.72
C ARG A 83 4.11 3.59 9.52
N GLY A 84 5.34 3.68 10.05
CA GLY A 84 5.91 2.63 10.90
C GLY A 84 5.17 2.47 12.22
N GLY A 85 4.87 3.59 12.89
CA GLY A 85 4.10 3.58 14.13
C GLY A 85 2.68 3.08 13.95
N GLY A 86 2.02 3.43 12.84
CA GLY A 86 0.70 2.92 12.48
C GLY A 86 0.71 1.40 12.25
N LEU A 87 1.70 0.86 11.50
CA LEU A 87 1.86 -0.60 11.36
C LEU A 87 2.11 -1.28 12.70
N ARG A 88 2.98 -0.70 13.55
CA ARG A 88 3.23 -1.23 14.89
C ARG A 88 1.96 -1.26 15.73
N LEU A 89 1.16 -0.19 15.71
CA LEU A 89 -0.13 -0.13 16.41
C LEU A 89 -1.08 -1.21 15.91
N ALA A 90 -1.25 -1.35 14.58
CA ALA A 90 -2.08 -2.41 14.00
C ALA A 90 -1.57 -3.80 14.39
N ALA A 91 -0.26 -4.02 14.39
CA ALA A 91 0.34 -5.29 14.76
C ALA A 91 0.04 -5.70 16.20
N THR A 92 -0.24 -4.77 17.14
CA THR A 92 -0.67 -5.10 18.51
C THR A 92 -2.03 -5.79 18.58
N ARG A 93 -2.81 -5.76 17.49
CA ARG A 93 -4.13 -6.39 17.40
C ARG A 93 -4.10 -7.74 16.69
N ARG A 94 -2.94 -8.21 16.26
CA ARG A 94 -2.79 -9.52 15.63
C ARG A 94 -3.14 -10.65 16.60
N GLN A 95 -3.69 -11.71 16.04
CA GLN A 95 -4.03 -12.94 16.73
C GLN A 95 -3.23 -14.14 16.22
N GLU A 96 -2.62 -14.00 15.04
CA GLU A 96 -1.79 -15.01 14.41
C GLU A 96 -0.31 -14.61 14.48
N GLU A 97 0.58 -15.57 14.68
CA GLU A 97 2.03 -15.41 14.61
C GLU A 97 2.54 -15.61 13.17
N GLY A 98 3.78 -15.21 12.93
CA GLY A 98 4.46 -15.35 11.65
C GLY A 98 4.22 -14.19 10.69
N PRO A 99 4.53 -14.34 9.40
CA PRO A 99 4.49 -13.23 8.45
C PRO A 99 3.07 -12.71 8.19
N VAL A 100 2.98 -11.40 8.02
CA VAL A 100 1.72 -10.69 7.76
C VAL A 100 1.86 -9.81 6.53
N LEU A 101 0.81 -9.74 5.71
CA LEU A 101 0.70 -8.76 4.64
C LEU A 101 0.44 -7.37 5.24
N ALA A 102 1.14 -6.36 4.77
CA ALA A 102 0.94 -4.98 5.18
C ALA A 102 0.87 -4.08 3.93
N LEU A 103 -0.14 -3.20 3.87
CA LEU A 103 -0.41 -2.40 2.69
C LEU A 103 -0.76 -0.96 3.04
N ASN A 104 -0.43 -0.04 2.14
CA ASN A 104 -1.03 1.29 2.11
C ASN A 104 -2.47 1.18 1.58
N GLY A 105 -3.44 1.81 2.25
CA GLY A 105 -4.86 1.73 1.89
C GLY A 105 -5.27 2.62 0.70
N ASP A 106 -4.33 3.25 0.02
CA ASP A 106 -4.54 4.24 -1.04
C ASP A 106 -3.90 3.85 -2.39
N GLU A 107 -3.59 2.56 -2.55
CA GLU A 107 -2.95 2.00 -3.73
C GLU A 107 -3.91 1.03 -4.45
N LEU A 108 -3.86 1.06 -5.79
CA LEU A 108 -4.47 0.04 -6.64
C LEU A 108 -3.36 -0.80 -7.28
N LEU A 109 -3.39 -2.10 -7.06
CA LEU A 109 -2.37 -3.00 -7.60
C LEU A 109 -2.93 -4.41 -7.80
N ASP A 110 -2.36 -5.14 -8.76
CA ASP A 110 -2.72 -6.52 -9.10
C ASP A 110 -1.65 -7.54 -8.69
N VAL A 111 -0.94 -7.25 -7.59
CA VAL A 111 0.07 -8.16 -7.05
C VAL A 111 -0.53 -9.54 -6.78
N ASP A 112 0.16 -10.58 -7.24
CA ASP A 112 -0.11 -11.95 -6.81
C ASP A 112 0.42 -12.16 -5.39
N PHE A 113 -0.46 -11.96 -4.41
CA PHE A 113 -0.09 -12.11 -3.00
C PHE A 113 0.33 -13.54 -2.63
N ARG A 114 -0.12 -14.56 -3.36
CA ARG A 114 0.30 -15.95 -3.11
C ARG A 114 1.72 -16.17 -3.58
N ALA A 115 2.07 -15.67 -4.76
CA ALA A 115 3.44 -15.68 -5.25
C ALA A 115 4.36 -14.87 -4.33
N LEU A 116 3.94 -13.68 -3.89
CA LEU A 116 4.66 -12.83 -2.95
C LEU A 116 4.97 -13.57 -1.63
N LEU A 117 3.97 -14.22 -1.02
CA LEU A 117 4.16 -14.99 0.22
C LEU A 117 5.08 -16.19 0.02
N THR A 118 4.98 -16.88 -1.12
CA THR A 118 5.86 -18.00 -1.47
C THR A 118 7.30 -17.55 -1.61
N GLU A 119 7.54 -16.43 -2.31
CA GLU A 119 8.85 -15.83 -2.50
C GLU A 119 9.44 -15.34 -1.16
N HIS A 120 8.62 -14.69 -0.33
CA HIS A 120 9.03 -14.29 1.02
C HIS A 120 9.52 -15.48 1.84
N ALA A 121 8.74 -16.56 1.89
CA ALA A 121 9.11 -17.77 2.63
C ALA A 121 10.40 -18.40 2.09
N ALA A 122 10.59 -18.43 0.77
CA ALA A 122 11.79 -18.98 0.14
C ALA A 122 13.04 -18.11 0.37
N SER A 123 12.86 -16.79 0.51
CA SER A 123 14.00 -15.86 0.68
C SER A 123 14.65 -15.93 2.06
N GLY A 124 13.91 -16.38 3.08
CA GLY A 124 14.35 -16.35 4.48
C GLY A 124 14.54 -14.94 5.04
N ALA A 125 14.08 -13.90 4.34
CA ALA A 125 14.19 -12.51 4.78
C ALA A 125 13.23 -12.20 5.92
N ALA A 126 13.57 -11.21 6.76
CA ALA A 126 12.67 -10.70 7.80
C ALA A 126 11.50 -9.91 7.21
N GLY A 127 11.70 -9.28 6.06
CA GLY A 127 10.66 -8.56 5.34
C GLY A 127 10.84 -8.66 3.83
N THR A 128 9.74 -8.52 3.09
CA THR A 128 9.74 -8.40 1.63
C THR A 128 8.96 -7.15 1.23
N ILE A 129 9.56 -6.33 0.37
CA ILE A 129 8.92 -5.14 -0.21
C ILE A 129 8.52 -5.46 -1.63
N VAL A 130 7.27 -5.18 -2.00
CA VAL A 130 6.87 -5.15 -3.41
C VAL A 130 7.41 -3.86 -4.02
N VAL A 131 8.16 -4.03 -5.12
CA VAL A 131 8.77 -2.92 -5.84
C VAL A 131 8.27 -2.88 -7.28
N ALA A 132 8.02 -1.66 -7.77
CA ALA A 132 7.56 -1.43 -9.14
C ALA A 132 8.43 -0.40 -9.84
N GLN A 133 8.44 -0.41 -11.16
CA GLN A 133 9.07 0.65 -11.95
C GLN A 133 8.08 1.77 -12.25
N VAL A 134 8.55 3.00 -12.22
CA VAL A 134 7.75 4.19 -12.54
C VAL A 134 8.21 4.83 -13.83
N ARG A 135 7.27 5.42 -14.58
CA ARG A 135 7.61 6.32 -15.66
C ARG A 135 8.01 7.68 -15.10
N SER A 136 9.06 8.26 -15.66
CA SER A 136 9.40 9.66 -15.34
C SER A 136 8.20 10.54 -15.67
N PRO A 137 7.82 11.49 -14.81
CA PRO A 137 6.82 12.51 -15.17
C PRO A 137 7.36 13.58 -16.12
N PHE A 138 8.65 13.51 -16.46
CA PHE A 138 9.38 14.46 -17.31
C PHE A 138 10.20 13.74 -18.37
N GLY A 139 10.61 14.47 -19.41
CA GLY A 139 11.66 14.03 -20.32
C GLY A 139 12.98 13.82 -19.57
N VAL A 140 13.66 12.72 -19.82
CA VAL A 140 15.00 12.43 -19.30
C VAL A 140 16.03 12.77 -20.37
N VAL A 141 17.03 13.56 -19.97
CA VAL A 141 18.05 14.10 -20.86
C VAL A 141 19.41 13.50 -20.48
N GLU A 142 20.15 13.04 -21.47
CA GLU A 142 21.54 12.63 -21.34
C GLU A 142 22.43 13.82 -21.72
N VAL A 143 23.32 14.23 -20.80
CA VAL A 143 24.14 15.45 -20.95
C VAL A 143 25.60 15.09 -20.71
N GLU A 144 26.50 15.49 -21.63
CA GLU A 144 27.95 15.36 -21.46
C GLU A 144 28.51 16.51 -20.58
N GLU A 145 29.74 16.36 -20.13
CA GLU A 145 30.40 17.35 -19.24
C GLU A 145 30.47 18.77 -19.85
N ASP A 146 30.57 18.88 -21.18
CA ASP A 146 30.58 20.15 -21.91
C ASP A 146 29.19 20.76 -22.11
N GLY A 147 28.12 20.11 -21.63
CA GLY A 147 26.73 20.52 -21.77
C GLY A 147 26.05 20.04 -23.06
N THR A 148 26.73 19.25 -23.90
CA THR A 148 26.11 18.67 -25.10
C THR A 148 25.02 17.64 -24.71
N VAL A 149 23.83 17.81 -25.29
CA VAL A 149 22.73 16.84 -25.11
C VAL A 149 22.90 15.71 -26.13
N THR A 150 23.11 14.50 -25.66
CA THR A 150 23.31 13.29 -26.47
C THR A 150 22.10 12.36 -26.53
N GLY A 151 21.11 12.57 -25.63
CA GLY A 151 19.89 11.78 -25.61
C GLY A 151 18.71 12.53 -25.00
N PHE A 152 17.52 12.26 -25.52
CA PHE A 152 16.25 12.76 -24.94
C PHE A 152 15.19 11.68 -25.04
N ARG A 153 14.58 11.32 -23.91
CA ARG A 153 13.50 10.33 -23.84
C ARG A 153 12.32 10.91 -23.08
N GLU A 154 11.17 11.08 -23.72
CA GLU A 154 9.96 11.58 -23.09
C GLU A 154 9.33 10.51 -22.21
N ALA A 155 9.09 10.82 -20.94
CA ALA A 155 8.43 9.97 -19.95
C ALA A 155 8.89 8.48 -19.97
N PRO A 156 10.21 8.20 -20.00
CA PRO A 156 10.69 6.82 -20.07
C PRO A 156 10.36 6.05 -18.78
N LEU A 157 10.29 4.74 -18.89
CA LEU A 157 10.34 3.86 -17.71
C LEU A 157 11.71 4.01 -17.06
N LEU A 158 11.73 4.32 -15.77
CA LEU A 158 12.98 4.47 -15.03
C LEU A 158 13.58 3.09 -14.72
N GLU A 159 14.90 3.00 -14.72
CA GLU A 159 15.62 1.75 -14.41
C GLU A 159 15.55 1.40 -12.91
N HIS A 160 15.17 2.37 -12.07
CA HIS A 160 15.08 2.20 -10.63
C HIS A 160 13.74 1.57 -10.22
N TRP A 161 13.83 0.66 -9.25
CA TRP A 161 12.67 0.10 -8.58
C TRP A 161 12.30 0.97 -7.38
N VAL A 162 11.01 1.21 -7.21
CA VAL A 162 10.48 2.02 -6.11
C VAL A 162 9.54 1.20 -5.23
N ASN A 163 9.45 1.57 -3.97
CA ASN A 163 8.52 0.97 -3.02
C ASN A 163 7.06 1.22 -3.44
N SER A 164 6.28 0.15 -3.62
CA SER A 164 4.87 0.23 -4.03
C SER A 164 3.89 0.28 -2.85
N GLY A 165 4.37 0.31 -1.61
CA GLY A 165 3.49 0.37 -0.44
C GLY A 165 2.88 -0.96 -0.04
N VAL A 166 3.42 -2.09 -0.51
CA VAL A 166 2.99 -3.44 -0.16
C VAL A 166 4.17 -4.24 0.38
N TYR A 167 3.92 -4.96 1.46
CA TYR A 167 4.95 -5.65 2.23
C TYR A 167 4.49 -7.02 2.71
N VAL A 168 5.43 -7.93 2.91
CA VAL A 168 5.32 -9.04 3.85
C VAL A 168 6.29 -8.78 4.99
N LEU A 169 5.78 -8.75 6.22
CA LEU A 169 6.59 -8.49 7.42
C LEU A 169 6.54 -9.71 8.33
N GLY A 170 7.69 -10.32 8.57
CA GLY A 170 7.86 -11.34 9.60
C GLY A 170 7.92 -10.72 11.01
N ASP A 171 7.85 -11.55 12.04
CA ASP A 171 7.82 -11.10 13.43
C ASP A 171 9.06 -10.26 13.80
N ASP A 172 10.23 -10.61 13.26
CA ASP A 172 11.46 -9.81 13.43
C ASP A 172 11.35 -8.40 12.84
N ALA A 173 10.75 -8.27 11.64
CA ALA A 173 10.54 -6.97 11.01
C ALA A 173 9.50 -6.14 11.78
N LEU A 174 8.43 -6.79 12.26
CA LEU A 174 7.41 -6.14 13.09
C LEU A 174 7.99 -5.63 14.41
N ALA A 175 8.89 -6.39 15.03
CA ALA A 175 9.57 -5.98 16.29
C ALA A 175 10.46 -4.73 16.11
N LEU A 176 10.97 -4.50 14.90
CA LEU A 176 11.81 -3.34 14.54
C LEU A 176 10.99 -2.10 14.13
N LEU A 177 9.67 -2.20 14.02
CA LEU A 177 8.85 -1.04 13.68
C LEU A 177 8.95 0.04 14.77
N PRO A 178 9.13 1.33 14.40
CA PRO A 178 9.24 2.40 15.37
C PRO A 178 7.90 2.65 16.09
N GLU A 179 7.95 3.14 17.31
CA GLU A 179 6.75 3.59 18.02
C GLU A 179 6.12 4.82 17.34
N LYS A 180 6.98 5.69 16.79
CA LYS A 180 6.59 6.86 16.03
C LYS A 180 7.61 7.11 14.93
N GLY A 181 7.12 7.37 13.71
CA GLY A 181 7.93 7.60 12.52
C GLY A 181 7.64 6.62 11.40
N ASP A 182 8.38 6.77 10.31
CA ASP A 182 8.21 5.97 9.10
C ASP A 182 9.20 4.80 9.08
N HIS A 183 8.70 3.61 8.77
CA HIS A 183 9.52 2.40 8.64
C HIS A 183 10.50 2.48 7.47
N GLU A 184 10.20 3.31 6.46
CA GLU A 184 11.10 3.59 5.34
C GLU A 184 12.35 4.37 5.74
N HIS A 185 12.32 5.08 6.88
CA HIS A 185 13.48 5.82 7.40
C HIS A 185 14.20 5.09 8.55
N SER A 186 13.65 3.98 9.03
CA SER A 186 14.17 3.23 10.18
C SER A 186 14.33 1.75 9.88
N THR A 187 13.23 1.00 9.91
CA THR A 187 13.21 -0.47 9.82
C THR A 187 13.78 -0.98 8.50
N PHE A 188 13.36 -0.40 7.36
CA PHE A 188 13.81 -0.89 6.06
C PHE A 188 15.30 -0.61 5.78
N PRO A 189 15.85 0.58 6.05
CA PRO A 189 17.30 0.79 5.94
C PRO A 189 18.11 -0.15 6.83
N GLN A 190 17.65 -0.41 8.07
CA GLN A 190 18.32 -1.36 8.96
C GLN A 190 18.29 -2.77 8.37
N LEU A 191 17.14 -3.31 8.01
CA LEU A 191 17.00 -4.64 7.43
C LEU A 191 17.79 -4.79 6.11
N ALA A 192 17.83 -3.72 5.29
CA ALA A 192 18.62 -3.71 4.05
C ALA A 192 20.13 -3.78 4.35
N GLY A 193 20.60 -3.00 5.32
CA GLY A 193 22.00 -3.05 5.78
C GLY A 193 22.40 -4.42 6.33
N GLU A 194 21.47 -5.10 7.01
CA GLU A 194 21.62 -6.46 7.53
C GLU A 194 21.41 -7.56 6.46
N ARG A 195 21.05 -7.19 5.20
CA ARG A 195 20.70 -8.10 4.10
C ARG A 195 19.51 -9.02 4.43
N ARG A 196 18.58 -8.54 5.22
CA ARG A 196 17.37 -9.24 5.67
C ARG A 196 16.08 -8.69 5.05
N LEU A 197 16.20 -7.84 4.03
CA LEU A 197 15.10 -7.29 3.25
C LEU A 197 15.15 -7.82 1.84
N HIS A 198 14.06 -8.42 1.37
CA HIS A 198 13.91 -8.96 0.02
C HIS A 198 13.03 -8.03 -0.83
N ALA A 199 13.17 -8.07 -2.16
CA ALA A 199 12.35 -7.30 -3.10
C ALA A 199 11.58 -8.24 -4.02
N HIS A 200 10.27 -8.18 -3.98
CA HIS A 200 9.38 -8.80 -4.97
C HIS A 200 9.11 -7.81 -6.11
N ARG A 201 9.55 -8.13 -7.33
CA ARG A 201 9.37 -7.27 -8.51
C ARG A 201 7.97 -7.42 -9.07
N HIS A 202 7.24 -6.31 -9.13
CA HIS A 202 5.91 -6.24 -9.69
C HIS A 202 5.95 -5.47 -11.02
N GLU A 203 5.52 -6.12 -12.09
CA GLU A 203 5.48 -5.55 -13.44
C GLU A 203 4.05 -5.30 -13.93
N GLY A 204 3.05 -5.56 -13.08
CA GLY A 204 1.63 -5.37 -13.36
C GLY A 204 1.16 -3.93 -13.12
N VAL A 205 -0.13 -3.82 -12.82
CA VAL A 205 -0.77 -2.53 -12.55
C VAL A 205 -0.42 -2.04 -11.15
N TRP A 206 0.11 -0.83 -11.07
CA TRP A 206 0.27 -0.09 -9.83
C TRP A 206 -0.13 1.37 -10.06
N LEU A 207 -1.20 1.80 -9.42
CA LEU A 207 -1.73 3.15 -9.48
C LEU A 207 -1.82 3.72 -8.08
N THR A 208 -1.17 4.85 -7.86
CA THR A 208 -1.27 5.62 -6.62
C THR A 208 -2.34 6.70 -6.79
N VAL A 209 -3.12 6.97 -5.75
CA VAL A 209 -4.16 8.02 -5.79
C VAL A 209 -3.73 9.17 -4.87
N ASN A 210 -2.85 10.04 -5.35
CA ASN A 210 -2.28 11.14 -4.56
C ASN A 210 -2.90 12.51 -4.87
N THR A 211 -3.34 12.73 -6.11
CA THR A 211 -3.86 13.99 -6.62
C THR A 211 -5.21 13.80 -7.29
N PRO A 212 -6.01 14.87 -7.54
CA PRO A 212 -7.23 14.77 -8.33
C PRO A 212 -7.04 14.18 -9.72
N LYS A 213 -5.84 14.38 -10.32
CA LYS A 213 -5.49 13.77 -11.61
C LYS A 213 -5.34 12.25 -11.49
N ASP A 214 -4.69 11.79 -10.42
CA ASP A 214 -4.53 10.36 -10.17
C ASP A 214 -5.88 9.69 -9.91
N LEU A 215 -6.75 10.35 -9.14
CA LEU A 215 -8.10 9.85 -8.87
C LEU A 215 -8.91 9.68 -10.17
N ARG A 216 -8.87 10.66 -11.08
CA ARG A 216 -9.53 10.53 -12.40
C ARG A 216 -8.96 9.38 -13.21
N ARG A 217 -7.62 9.27 -13.29
CA ARG A 217 -6.95 8.18 -14.00
C ARG A 217 -7.32 6.81 -13.43
N ALA A 218 -7.38 6.70 -12.10
CA ALA A 218 -7.82 5.47 -11.44
C ALA A 218 -9.29 5.16 -11.73
N ALA A 219 -10.17 6.17 -11.78
CA ALA A 219 -11.58 6.00 -12.13
C ALA A 219 -11.75 5.52 -13.57
N GLU A 220 -11.07 6.14 -14.53
CA GLU A 220 -11.04 5.72 -15.93
C GLU A 220 -10.53 4.27 -16.07
N PHE A 221 -9.51 3.91 -15.29
CA PHE A 221 -9.01 2.53 -15.27
C PHE A 221 -10.08 1.55 -14.77
N ILE A 222 -10.75 1.83 -13.64
CA ILE A 222 -11.81 0.96 -13.10
C ILE A 222 -13.02 0.86 -14.05
N GLU A 223 -13.36 1.91 -14.79
CA GLU A 223 -14.40 1.88 -15.82
C GLU A 223 -14.02 0.96 -16.99
N ALA A 224 -12.76 1.01 -17.39
CA ALA A 224 -12.23 0.15 -18.48
C ALA A 224 -12.01 -1.32 -18.02
N HIS A 225 -11.89 -1.55 -16.70
CA HIS A 225 -11.59 -2.85 -16.11
C HIS A 225 -12.60 -3.20 -15.01
N PRO A 226 -13.88 -3.49 -15.35
CA PRO A 226 -14.94 -3.77 -14.40
C PRO A 226 -14.67 -5.01 -13.52
N GLU A 227 -13.80 -5.92 -13.96
CA GLU A 227 -13.34 -7.09 -13.20
C GLU A 227 -12.54 -6.71 -11.93
N TRP A 228 -12.06 -5.48 -11.83
CA TRP A 228 -11.40 -4.97 -10.63
C TRP A 228 -12.37 -4.57 -9.52
N ARG A 229 -13.65 -4.41 -9.86
CA ARG A 229 -14.64 -3.97 -8.87
C ARG A 229 -14.88 -5.06 -7.82
N PRO A 230 -14.66 -4.76 -6.54
CA PRO A 230 -14.95 -5.69 -5.45
C PRO A 230 -16.41 -6.13 -5.47
N GLN A 231 -16.63 -7.43 -5.36
CA GLN A 231 -17.97 -7.97 -5.12
C GLN A 231 -18.23 -7.96 -3.62
N ARG A 232 -19.24 -7.19 -3.18
CA ARG A 232 -19.69 -7.26 -1.79
C ARG A 232 -20.66 -8.44 -1.64
N GLN A 233 -20.40 -9.27 -0.65
CA GLN A 233 -21.41 -10.23 -0.22
C GLN A 233 -22.54 -9.44 0.44
N LEU A 234 -23.73 -9.51 -0.12
CA LEU A 234 -24.93 -8.98 0.54
C LEU A 234 -25.12 -9.79 1.82
N ALA A 235 -25.05 -9.12 2.97
CA ALA A 235 -25.32 -9.72 4.28
C ALA A 235 -26.82 -9.99 4.44
#